data_f641d035305a650a6af606a72a3a4f14
#
_entry.id   f641d035305a650a6af606a72a3a4f14
#
_cell.length_a   1.000
_cell.length_b   1.000
_cell.length_c   1.000
_cell.angle_alpha   90.00
_cell.angle_beta   90.00
_cell.angle_gamma   90.00
#
_symmetry.space_group_name_H-M   'P 1'
#
loop_
_entity.id
_entity.type
_entity.pdbx_description
1 polymer ?
#
loop_
_entity_poly.entity_id
_entity_poly.type
_entity_poly.pdbx_seq_one_letter_code
_entity_poly.pdbx_strand_id
1 'polypeptide(L)' 'MRQHTAFVARNRAEVDAFHAAALKEGGTDNGPPGLRRPGYYAAFVLDPDGNNIEAVFRG' A
#
# COMPACT_ATOMS: atom_id res chain seq x y z
N MET A 1 -7.22 5.09 18.07
CA MET A 1 -7.91 5.55 16.84
C MET A 1 -7.17 5.03 15.60
N ARG A 2 -7.90 4.45 14.68
CA ARG A 2 -7.32 3.99 13.42
C ARG A 2 -7.19 5.15 12.45
N GLN A 3 -6.11 5.15 11.70
CA GLN A 3 -5.84 6.19 10.72
C GLN A 3 -5.66 5.57 9.35
N HIS A 4 -5.92 6.37 8.34
CA HIS A 4 -5.65 6.02 6.95
C HIS A 4 -4.56 6.94 6.45
N THR A 5 -3.42 6.37 6.07
CA THR A 5 -2.30 7.13 5.53
C THR A 5 -2.03 6.64 4.11
N ALA A 6 -1.88 7.57 3.19
CA ALA A 6 -1.57 7.23 1.81
C ALA A 6 -0.34 8.01 1.37
N PHE A 7 0.53 7.38 0.59
CA PHE A 7 1.61 8.10 -0.07
C PHE A 7 1.64 7.78 -1.55
N VAL A 8 2.13 8.74 -2.32
CA VAL A 8 2.19 8.63 -3.77
C VAL A 8 3.53 8.05 -4.16
N ALA A 9 3.51 6.90 -4.82
CA ALA A 9 4.71 6.25 -5.33
C ALA A 9 5.06 6.81 -6.71
N ARG A 10 6.32 6.70 -7.09
CA ARG A 10 6.80 7.23 -8.37
C ARG A 10 6.61 6.24 -9.53
N ASN A 11 6.40 4.98 -9.21
CA ASN A 11 6.18 3.95 -10.21
C ASN A 11 5.55 2.72 -9.53
N ARG A 12 5.17 1.73 -10.35
CA ARG A 12 4.55 0.50 -9.82
C ARG A 12 5.49 -0.30 -8.94
N ALA A 13 6.78 -0.32 -9.30
CA ALA A 13 7.77 -1.06 -8.51
C ALA A 13 7.87 -0.53 -7.07
N GLU A 14 7.69 0.78 -6.88
CA GLU A 14 7.68 1.35 -5.52
C GLU A 14 6.47 0.88 -4.72
N VAL A 15 5.32 0.75 -5.36
CA VAL A 15 4.12 0.21 -4.70
C VAL A 15 4.37 -1.24 -4.27
N ASP A 16 4.95 -2.05 -5.17
CA ASP A 16 5.26 -3.45 -4.87
C ASP A 16 6.24 -3.56 -3.72
N ALA A 17 7.30 -2.73 -3.76
CA ALA A 17 8.33 -2.74 -2.72
C ALA A 17 7.76 -2.31 -1.36
N PHE A 18 6.88 -1.32 -1.34
CA PHE A 18 6.21 -0.88 -0.13
C PHE A 18 5.44 -2.05 0.50
N HIS A 19 4.64 -2.74 -0.30
CA HIS A 19 3.80 -3.84 0.20
C HIS A 19 4.67 -4.95 0.79
N ALA A 20 5.71 -5.37 0.06
CA ALA A 20 6.60 -6.43 0.52
C ALA A 20 7.31 -6.04 1.82
N ALA A 21 7.82 -4.81 1.88
CA ALA A 21 8.53 -4.33 3.08
C ALA A 21 7.60 -4.23 4.28
N ALA A 22 6.37 -3.75 4.06
CA ALA A 22 5.40 -3.60 5.15
C ALA A 22 5.00 -4.96 5.74
N LEU A 23 4.82 -5.97 4.89
CA LEU A 23 4.52 -7.32 5.37
C LEU A 23 5.70 -7.90 6.16
N LYS A 24 6.92 -7.64 5.70
CA LYS A 24 8.12 -8.10 6.38
C LYS A 24 8.25 -7.46 7.76
N GLU A 25 7.77 -6.23 7.93
CA GLU A 25 7.83 -5.49 9.19
C GLU A 25 6.65 -5.80 10.12
N GLY A 26 5.86 -6.81 9.81
CA GLY A 26 4.76 -7.23 10.67
C GLY A 26 3.41 -6.69 10.29
N GLY A 27 3.29 -6.03 9.16
CA GLY A 27 1.99 -5.60 8.66
C GLY A 27 1.16 -6.75 8.13
N THR A 28 -0.12 -6.52 7.97
CA THR A 28 -1.06 -7.50 7.44
C THR A 28 -1.55 -7.04 6.08
N ASP A 29 -1.56 -7.94 5.10
CA ASP A 29 -2.08 -7.63 3.77
C ASP A 29 -3.53 -7.18 3.86
N ASN A 30 -3.83 -6.03 3.26
CA ASN A 30 -5.18 -5.49 3.18
C ASN A 30 -5.50 -5.10 1.74
N GLY A 31 -4.81 -5.64 0.78
CA GLY A 31 -4.97 -5.41 -0.64
C GLY A 31 -3.64 -5.48 -1.36
N PRO A 32 -3.33 -6.60 -2.05
CA PRO A 32 -2.03 -6.73 -2.72
C PRO A 32 -1.88 -5.72 -3.85
N PRO A 33 -0.64 -5.46 -4.29
CA PRO A 33 -0.41 -4.51 -5.39
C PRO A 33 -1.21 -4.90 -6.63
N GLY A 34 -1.85 -3.93 -7.25
CA GLY A 34 -2.60 -4.17 -8.46
C GLY A 34 -3.37 -2.93 -8.90
N LEU A 35 -3.86 -2.99 -10.12
CA LEU A 35 -4.72 -1.94 -10.65
C LEU A 35 -6.08 -2.00 -9.98
N ARG A 36 -6.51 -0.87 -9.42
CA ARG A 36 -7.85 -0.73 -8.85
C ARG A 36 -8.81 -0.16 -9.88
N ARG A 37 -8.27 0.64 -10.81
CA ARG A 37 -8.95 1.19 -11.96
C ARG A 37 -7.87 1.68 -12.92
N PRO A 38 -8.20 2.00 -14.17
CA PRO A 38 -7.17 2.46 -15.13
C PRO A 38 -6.38 3.65 -14.54
N GLY A 39 -5.07 3.56 -14.58
CA GLY A 39 -4.20 4.61 -14.08
C GLY A 39 -4.10 4.71 -12.57
N TYR A 40 -4.59 3.71 -11.82
CA TYR A 40 -4.55 3.75 -10.35
C TYR A 40 -4.07 2.40 -9.83
N TYR A 41 -2.76 2.32 -9.60
CA TYR A 41 -2.10 1.10 -9.12
C TYR A 41 -1.78 1.30 -7.64
N ALA A 42 -2.30 0.43 -6.78
CA ALA A 42 -2.19 0.64 -5.35
C ALA A 42 -2.05 -0.67 -4.58
N ALA A 43 -1.54 -0.55 -3.35
CA ALA A 43 -1.48 -1.63 -2.39
C ALA A 43 -1.85 -1.10 -1.02
N PHE A 44 -2.42 -1.95 -0.20
CA PHE A 44 -2.90 -1.59 1.13
C PHE A 44 -2.37 -2.58 2.16
N VAL A 45 -1.95 -2.06 3.31
CA VAL A 45 -1.44 -2.86 4.42
C VAL A 45 -2.02 -2.31 5.71
N LEU A 46 -2.39 -3.20 6.63
CA LEU A 46 -2.68 -2.80 8.00
C LEU A 46 -1.38 -2.89 8.79
N ASP A 47 -1.04 -1.82 9.52
CA ASP A 47 0.12 -1.88 10.41
C ASP A 47 -0.24 -2.68 11.67
N PRO A 48 0.74 -2.96 12.56
CA PRO A 48 0.44 -3.73 13.77
C PRO A 48 -0.62 -3.10 14.68
N ASP A 49 -0.83 -1.79 14.57
CA ASP A 49 -1.83 -1.08 15.36
C ASP A 49 -3.19 -1.01 14.67
N GLY A 50 -3.31 -1.61 13.49
CA GLY A 50 -4.55 -1.64 12.72
C GLY A 50 -4.79 -0.42 11.85
N ASN A 51 -3.79 0.43 11.66
CA ASN A 51 -3.92 1.58 10.76
C ASN A 51 -3.79 1.13 9.32
N ASN A 52 -4.65 1.67 8.44
CA ASN A 52 -4.61 1.36 7.02
C ASN A 52 -3.59 2.26 6.32
N ILE A 53 -2.60 1.64 5.70
CA ILE A 53 -1.55 2.34 4.97
C ILE A 53 -1.67 1.99 3.50
N GLU A 54 -1.69 3.00 2.65
CA GLU A 54 -1.83 2.83 1.21
C GLU A 54 -0.61 3.40 0.49
N ALA A 55 -0.13 2.68 -0.52
CA ALA A 55 0.79 3.23 -1.49
C ALA A 55 0.07 3.26 -2.83
N VAL A 56 0.18 4.36 -3.57
CA VAL A 56 -0.52 4.50 -4.84
C VAL A 56 0.38 5.12 -5.89
N PHE A 57 0.32 4.59 -7.10
CA PHE A 57 0.93 5.18 -8.27
C PHE A 57 -0.18 5.51 -9.27
N ARG A 58 -0.24 6.76 -9.67
CA ARG A 58 -1.19 7.26 -10.68
C ARG A 58 -0.43 7.53 -11.96
N GLY A 59 -0.82 6.82 -13.02
CA GLY A 59 -0.09 7.02 -14.27
C GLY A 59 -0.60 6.20 -15.43
#